data_7b68c095bc898feb62a6a71309b99daf
#
_entry.id   7b68c095bc898feb62a6a71309b99daf
#
_cell.length_a   1.000
_cell.length_b   1.000
_cell.length_c   1.000
_cell.angle_alpha   90.00
_cell.angle_beta   90.00
_cell.angle_gamma   90.00
#
_symmetry.space_group_name_H-M   'P 1'
#
loop_
_entity.id
_entity.type
_entity.pdbx_description
1 polymer ?
#
loop_
_entity_poly.entity_id
_entity_poly.type
_entity_poly.pdbx_seq_one_letter_code
_entity_poly.pdbx_strand_id
1 'polypeptide(L)'
;IGPNCVGIICETYKGVFTTPVPQYDPEGCELISSSGATAVFIMESALLTGLRFSNVYSIGNAAQTGVEEILEYLDVNFDEHKSPKVQLLYLEQVKKPFKFLKHATSLIHKGCRIAAIKSGYSEAGGRAASSHTGALATADNVIRALFRKAGIVYCSSREELIAVGSVLQSKELKGENIAIITHAGGSAVMLTDALTSNGLSVPQFDAEKTAVLLSKLNPGSSVNNPIDFLATGTAKHLGEIIDFCEGYDVVDAMVVVFGSPGLFNVKDVYELLDKKMSTCSKPIYPVLPSLINAEKE
;
A
#
# COMPACT_ATOMS: atom_id res chain seq x y z
N ILE A 1 -0.86 26.12 -7.94
CA ILE A 1 -1.80 25.05 -7.57
C ILE A 1 -3.18 25.66 -7.33
N GLY A 2 -4.22 24.91 -7.67
CA GLY A 2 -5.61 25.36 -7.55
C GLY A 2 -6.14 26.10 -8.80
N PRO A 3 -7.26 26.84 -8.71
CA PRO A 3 -8.11 27.01 -7.53
C PRO A 3 -8.85 25.75 -7.09
N ASN A 4 -9.68 25.87 -6.04
CA ASN A 4 -10.49 24.76 -5.51
C ASN A 4 -9.62 23.56 -5.07
N CYS A 5 -8.65 23.82 -4.20
CA CYS A 5 -7.77 22.81 -3.61
C CYS A 5 -7.75 22.94 -2.08
N VAL A 6 -7.39 21.87 -1.38
CA VAL A 6 -7.26 21.88 0.10
C VAL A 6 -5.87 22.29 0.58
N GLY A 7 -4.89 22.39 -0.31
CA GLY A 7 -3.54 22.84 0.01
C GLY A 7 -2.44 21.84 -0.26
N ILE A 8 -1.29 22.04 0.40
CA ILE A 8 -0.07 21.25 0.22
C ILE A 8 0.47 20.85 1.59
N ILE A 9 1.01 19.63 1.65
CA ILE A 9 1.87 19.15 2.73
C ILE A 9 3.24 18.83 2.13
N CYS A 10 4.30 19.31 2.75
CA CYS A 10 5.67 18.88 2.49
C CYS A 10 6.49 19.06 3.78
N GLU A 11 7.77 18.74 3.74
CA GLU A 11 8.67 18.84 4.90
C GLU A 11 8.59 20.18 5.62
N THR A 12 8.61 21.28 4.89
CA THR A 12 8.68 22.66 5.44
C THR A 12 7.35 23.38 5.48
N TYR A 13 6.28 22.81 4.91
CA TYR A 13 4.99 23.48 4.81
C TYR A 13 3.82 22.50 4.95
N LYS A 14 2.89 22.83 5.85
CA LYS A 14 1.67 22.04 6.12
C LYS A 14 0.42 22.92 6.00
N GLY A 15 0.23 23.53 4.85
CA GLY A 15 -0.91 24.42 4.58
C GLY A 15 -2.08 23.66 3.94
N VAL A 16 -2.87 22.94 4.75
CA VAL A 16 -4.07 22.21 4.33
C VAL A 16 -5.26 22.56 5.19
N PHE A 17 -6.47 22.54 4.58
CA PHE A 17 -7.75 22.80 5.27
C PHE A 17 -8.38 21.53 5.83
N THR A 18 -7.62 20.76 6.61
CA THR A 18 -8.13 19.54 7.26
C THR A 18 -7.48 19.31 8.61
N THR A 19 -8.19 18.57 9.46
CA THR A 19 -7.66 18.05 10.74
C THR A 19 -8.20 16.63 10.94
N PRO A 20 -7.37 15.67 11.42
CA PRO A 20 -5.94 15.81 11.69
C PRO A 20 -5.11 15.97 10.41
N VAL A 21 -3.99 16.68 10.50
CA VAL A 21 -2.99 16.74 9.42
C VAL A 21 -2.05 15.56 9.59
N PRO A 22 -1.82 14.71 8.57
CA PRO A 22 -0.84 13.63 8.65
C PRO A 22 0.53 14.16 9.04
N GLN A 23 1.25 13.37 9.83
CA GLN A 23 2.64 13.67 10.11
C GLN A 23 3.47 13.43 8.84
N TYR A 24 4.41 14.35 8.59
CA TYR A 24 5.38 14.18 7.52
C TYR A 24 6.31 13.01 7.85
N ASP A 25 6.51 12.15 6.87
CA ASP A 25 7.47 11.05 6.92
C ASP A 25 8.30 11.06 5.63
N PRO A 26 9.63 11.25 5.68
CA PRO A 26 10.47 11.30 4.47
C PRO A 26 10.42 10.02 3.64
N GLU A 27 10.13 8.87 4.27
CA GLU A 27 9.96 7.58 3.59
C GLU A 27 8.51 7.31 3.17
N GLY A 28 7.60 8.25 3.45
CA GLY A 28 6.19 8.18 3.08
C GLY A 28 5.98 8.27 1.57
N CYS A 29 4.74 8.06 1.14
CA CYS A 29 4.35 8.25 -0.27
C CYS A 29 4.05 9.72 -0.58
N GLU A 30 4.10 10.06 -1.86
CA GLU A 30 3.59 11.31 -2.39
C GLU A 30 2.16 11.13 -2.89
N LEU A 31 1.24 11.97 -2.45
CA LEU A 31 -0.14 11.97 -2.93
C LEU A 31 -0.38 13.19 -3.84
N ILE A 32 -0.79 12.95 -5.07
CA ILE A 32 -1.23 14.00 -5.99
C ILE A 32 -2.72 13.80 -6.26
N SER A 33 -3.55 14.78 -5.90
CA SER A 33 -5.00 14.64 -6.00
C SER A 33 -5.63 15.81 -6.74
N SER A 34 -6.46 15.49 -7.74
CA SER A 34 -7.31 16.48 -8.43
C SER A 34 -8.49 16.95 -7.56
N SER A 35 -8.86 16.20 -6.52
CA SER A 35 -9.95 16.51 -5.59
C SER A 35 -9.42 16.76 -4.20
N GLY A 36 -9.75 17.93 -3.63
CA GLY A 36 -9.40 18.25 -2.24
C GLY A 36 -10.06 17.31 -1.24
N ALA A 37 -11.37 17.11 -1.33
CA ALA A 37 -12.11 16.23 -0.43
C ALA A 37 -11.60 14.78 -0.51
N THR A 38 -11.32 14.27 -1.71
CA THR A 38 -10.78 12.92 -1.88
C THR A 38 -9.38 12.79 -1.29
N ALA A 39 -8.53 13.83 -1.40
CA ALA A 39 -7.24 13.83 -0.73
C ALA A 39 -7.40 13.68 0.80
N VAL A 40 -8.32 14.42 1.40
CA VAL A 40 -8.63 14.32 2.83
C VAL A 40 -9.09 12.90 3.19
N PHE A 41 -10.04 12.34 2.43
CA PHE A 41 -10.55 10.98 2.69
C PHE A 41 -9.48 9.90 2.54
N ILE A 42 -8.54 10.06 1.60
CA ILE A 42 -7.39 9.16 1.46
C ILE A 42 -6.50 9.28 2.70
N MET A 43 -6.14 10.50 3.11
CA MET A 43 -5.28 10.73 4.28
C MET A 43 -5.90 10.19 5.58
N GLU A 44 -7.19 10.42 5.81
CA GLU A 44 -7.90 9.91 7.00
C GLU A 44 -7.94 8.37 7.03
N SER A 45 -8.30 7.75 5.89
CA SER A 45 -8.35 6.28 5.81
C SER A 45 -6.97 5.63 5.91
N ALA A 46 -5.94 6.32 5.47
CA ALA A 46 -4.56 5.86 5.52
C ALA A 46 -4.01 5.74 6.96
N LEU A 47 -4.52 6.54 7.90
CA LEU A 47 -4.13 6.47 9.32
C LEU A 47 -4.33 5.07 9.91
N LEU A 48 -5.39 4.35 9.47
CA LEU A 48 -5.73 3.01 9.96
C LEU A 48 -4.92 1.88 9.28
N THR A 49 -4.21 2.19 8.20
CA THR A 49 -3.51 1.18 7.38
C THR A 49 -1.99 1.29 7.44
N GLY A 50 -1.48 2.23 8.23
CA GLY A 50 -0.04 2.48 8.33
C GLY A 50 0.56 3.14 7.07
N LEU A 51 -0.25 3.60 6.12
CA LEU A 51 0.22 4.34 4.95
C LEU A 51 0.68 5.73 5.39
N ARG A 52 1.94 6.06 5.11
CA ARG A 52 2.60 7.31 5.53
C ARG A 52 2.79 8.24 4.34
N PHE A 53 2.80 9.55 4.61
CA PHE A 53 2.94 10.58 3.57
C PHE A 53 4.18 11.43 3.76
N SER A 54 4.94 11.62 2.69
CA SER A 54 6.00 12.64 2.59
C SER A 54 5.43 13.95 2.06
N ASN A 55 4.82 13.92 0.89
CA ASN A 55 4.23 15.11 0.29
C ASN A 55 2.78 14.85 -0.14
N VAL A 56 1.94 15.87 -0.02
CA VAL A 56 0.57 15.85 -0.53
C VAL A 56 0.35 17.10 -1.36
N TYR A 57 -0.04 16.92 -2.62
CA TYR A 57 -0.34 17.98 -3.57
C TYR A 57 -1.81 17.93 -3.96
N SER A 58 -2.64 18.78 -3.35
CA SER A 58 -4.00 18.97 -3.81
C SER A 58 -3.99 19.98 -4.95
N ILE A 59 -4.13 19.50 -6.20
CA ILE A 59 -4.02 20.38 -7.38
C ILE A 59 -5.33 21.09 -7.76
N GLY A 60 -6.47 20.59 -7.25
CA GLY A 60 -7.78 21.19 -7.54
C GLY A 60 -8.07 21.24 -9.03
N ASN A 61 -8.61 22.38 -9.52
CA ASN A 61 -8.92 22.59 -10.93
C ASN A 61 -7.69 22.70 -11.84
N ALA A 62 -6.49 22.73 -11.26
CA ALA A 62 -5.22 22.74 -11.99
C ALA A 62 -5.17 23.80 -13.10
N ALA A 63 -5.36 25.07 -12.73
CA ALA A 63 -5.38 26.17 -13.70
C ALA A 63 -4.05 26.34 -14.42
N GLN A 64 -2.93 26.18 -13.68
CA GLN A 64 -1.56 26.26 -14.22
C GLN A 64 -0.79 24.97 -13.96
N THR A 65 -0.82 24.46 -12.72
CA THR A 65 -0.07 23.29 -12.28
C THR A 65 -1.02 22.11 -12.11
N GLY A 66 -0.92 21.14 -12.99
CA GLY A 66 -1.66 19.88 -12.97
C GLY A 66 -0.79 18.72 -12.50
N VAL A 67 -1.31 17.50 -12.62
CA VAL A 67 -0.57 16.28 -12.28
C VAL A 67 0.72 16.16 -13.12
N GLU A 68 0.66 16.58 -14.37
CA GLU A 68 1.77 16.49 -15.31
C GLU A 68 2.95 17.39 -14.90
N GLU A 69 2.66 18.57 -14.36
CA GLU A 69 3.67 19.50 -13.85
C GLU A 69 4.27 19.01 -12.52
N ILE A 70 3.46 18.39 -11.66
CA ILE A 70 3.99 17.80 -10.43
C ILE A 70 4.88 16.60 -10.77
N LEU A 71 4.46 15.69 -11.65
CA LEU A 71 5.29 14.57 -12.08
C LEU A 71 6.60 15.04 -12.74
N GLU A 72 6.56 16.09 -13.55
CA GLU A 72 7.79 16.71 -14.12
C GLU A 72 8.70 17.23 -13.01
N TYR A 73 8.13 17.94 -12.03
CA TYR A 73 8.90 18.46 -10.89
C TYR A 73 9.58 17.34 -10.11
N LEU A 74 8.84 16.25 -9.80
CA LEU A 74 9.38 15.10 -9.09
C LEU A 74 10.47 14.39 -9.90
N ASP A 75 10.25 14.23 -11.20
CA ASP A 75 11.18 13.56 -12.10
C ASP A 75 12.50 14.36 -12.28
N VAL A 76 12.39 15.67 -12.48
CA VAL A 76 13.56 16.55 -12.67
C VAL A 76 14.40 16.70 -11.41
N ASN A 77 13.74 16.74 -10.25
CA ASN A 77 14.39 16.90 -8.93
C ASN A 77 14.63 15.55 -8.22
N PHE A 78 14.49 14.44 -8.92
CA PHE A 78 14.63 13.11 -8.32
C PHE A 78 16.07 12.88 -7.83
N ASP A 79 16.18 12.50 -6.55
CA ASP A 79 17.41 12.05 -5.90
C ASP A 79 17.20 10.60 -5.43
N GLU A 80 18.06 9.68 -5.87
CA GLU A 80 17.93 8.25 -5.58
C GLU A 80 17.90 7.94 -4.07
N HIS A 81 18.55 8.74 -3.26
CA HIS A 81 18.68 8.50 -1.81
C HIS A 81 17.69 9.26 -0.95
N LYS A 82 17.03 10.29 -1.50
CA LYS A 82 16.17 11.19 -0.72
C LYS A 82 14.73 11.23 -1.21
N SER A 83 14.51 11.02 -2.51
CA SER A 83 13.17 11.14 -3.07
C SER A 83 12.28 9.97 -2.65
N PRO A 84 11.03 10.24 -2.26
CA PRO A 84 10.02 9.20 -2.03
C PRO A 84 9.87 8.28 -3.24
N LYS A 85 9.74 6.99 -3.01
CA LYS A 85 9.69 5.98 -4.08
C LYS A 85 8.27 5.61 -4.50
N VAL A 86 7.26 6.06 -3.78
CA VAL A 86 5.86 5.72 -4.05
C VAL A 86 5.05 6.98 -4.32
N GLN A 87 4.37 7.01 -5.47
CA GLN A 87 3.44 8.08 -5.83
C GLN A 87 2.03 7.51 -5.96
N LEU A 88 1.08 8.14 -5.29
CA LEU A 88 -0.34 7.83 -5.36
C LEU A 88 -1.07 8.97 -6.07
N LEU A 89 -1.85 8.64 -7.10
CA LEU A 89 -2.52 9.62 -7.93
C LEU A 89 -4.04 9.44 -7.85
N TYR A 90 -4.76 10.52 -7.56
CA TYR A 90 -6.21 10.59 -7.79
C TYR A 90 -6.49 11.60 -8.89
N LEU A 91 -6.98 11.12 -10.04
CA LEU A 91 -7.10 11.89 -11.27
C LEU A 91 -8.54 11.99 -11.75
N GLU A 92 -8.98 13.19 -12.10
CA GLU A 92 -10.24 13.42 -12.81
C GLU A 92 -10.00 13.54 -14.32
N GLN A 93 -8.86 14.10 -14.73
CA GLN A 93 -8.45 14.21 -16.13
C GLN A 93 -6.94 14.23 -16.27
N VAL A 94 -6.45 13.91 -17.47
CA VAL A 94 -5.07 14.10 -17.89
C VAL A 94 -5.07 15.07 -19.07
N LYS A 95 -4.58 16.29 -18.87
CA LYS A 95 -4.63 17.37 -19.87
C LYS A 95 -3.49 17.27 -20.88
N LYS A 96 -2.32 16.78 -20.45
CA LYS A 96 -1.10 16.70 -21.25
C LYS A 96 -0.57 15.26 -21.25
N PRO A 97 -1.23 14.29 -21.97
CA PRO A 97 -0.94 12.87 -21.86
C PRO A 97 0.51 12.50 -22.25
N PHE A 98 1.11 13.19 -23.20
CA PHE A 98 2.51 12.93 -23.56
C PHE A 98 3.49 13.34 -22.46
N LYS A 99 3.25 14.47 -21.80
CA LYS A 99 4.03 14.93 -20.66
C LYS A 99 3.86 14.00 -19.48
N PHE A 100 2.61 13.62 -19.15
CA PHE A 100 2.28 12.64 -18.14
C PHE A 100 3.06 11.33 -18.36
N LEU A 101 2.94 10.75 -19.57
CA LEU A 101 3.60 9.51 -19.92
C LEU A 101 5.12 9.61 -19.77
N LYS A 102 5.73 10.68 -20.29
CA LYS A 102 7.17 10.92 -20.23
C LYS A 102 7.69 10.86 -18.80
N HIS A 103 7.12 11.67 -17.92
CA HIS A 103 7.64 11.84 -16.57
C HIS A 103 7.27 10.67 -15.65
N ALA A 104 6.07 10.08 -15.79
CA ALA A 104 5.70 8.88 -15.06
C ALA A 104 6.60 7.69 -15.42
N THR A 105 6.84 7.46 -16.72
CA THR A 105 7.76 6.39 -17.17
C THR A 105 9.19 6.64 -16.69
N SER A 106 9.66 7.87 -16.73
CA SER A 106 11.01 8.23 -16.24
C SER A 106 11.15 7.94 -14.74
N LEU A 107 10.17 8.33 -13.92
CA LEU A 107 10.14 8.04 -12.48
C LEU A 107 10.16 6.53 -12.20
N ILE A 108 9.36 5.75 -12.94
CA ILE A 108 9.34 4.29 -12.79
C ILE A 108 10.70 3.67 -13.15
N HIS A 109 11.36 4.14 -14.21
CA HIS A 109 12.70 3.68 -14.56
C HIS A 109 13.76 4.08 -13.51
N LYS A 110 13.52 5.11 -12.73
CA LYS A 110 14.34 5.52 -11.58
C LYS A 110 14.01 4.73 -10.30
N GLY A 111 13.14 3.71 -10.38
CA GLY A 111 12.76 2.85 -9.26
C GLY A 111 11.56 3.33 -8.47
N CYS A 112 10.84 4.35 -8.94
CA CYS A 112 9.56 4.73 -8.33
C CYS A 112 8.46 3.73 -8.68
N ARG A 113 7.45 3.68 -7.82
CA ARG A 113 6.25 2.86 -7.97
C ARG A 113 5.04 3.77 -7.93
N ILE A 114 4.21 3.74 -8.96
CA ILE A 114 3.08 4.65 -9.11
C ILE A 114 1.79 3.86 -9.14
N ALA A 115 0.82 4.23 -8.29
CA ALA A 115 -0.54 3.72 -8.34
C ALA A 115 -1.53 4.87 -8.55
N ALA A 116 -2.62 4.63 -9.28
CA ALA A 116 -3.54 5.68 -9.66
C ALA A 116 -4.99 5.23 -9.73
N ILE A 117 -5.89 6.11 -9.30
CA ILE A 117 -7.33 6.06 -9.58
C ILE A 117 -7.65 7.11 -10.64
N LYS A 118 -8.47 6.74 -11.63
CA LYS A 118 -9.15 7.67 -12.52
C LYS A 118 -10.64 7.68 -12.20
N SER A 119 -11.15 8.79 -11.71
CA SER A 119 -12.58 8.97 -11.46
C SER A 119 -13.36 9.17 -12.77
N GLY A 120 -14.65 8.85 -12.78
CA GLY A 120 -15.51 8.98 -13.96
C GLY A 120 -15.17 7.97 -15.07
N TYR A 121 -14.91 6.71 -14.70
CA TYR A 121 -14.61 5.65 -15.65
C TYR A 121 -15.86 5.09 -16.37
N SER A 122 -17.02 5.13 -15.72
CA SER A 122 -18.30 4.77 -16.34
C SER A 122 -18.89 5.95 -17.10
N GLU A 123 -19.82 5.69 -18.02
CA GLU A 123 -20.53 6.73 -18.75
C GLU A 123 -21.26 7.71 -17.79
N ALA A 124 -21.95 7.19 -16.79
CA ALA A 124 -22.62 8.01 -15.77
C ALA A 124 -21.64 8.79 -14.92
N GLY A 125 -20.54 8.16 -14.49
CA GLY A 125 -19.46 8.81 -13.76
C GLY A 125 -18.77 9.90 -14.59
N GLY A 126 -18.56 9.66 -15.88
CA GLY A 126 -18.02 10.67 -16.81
C GLY A 126 -18.91 11.88 -16.94
N ARG A 127 -20.24 11.70 -17.04
CA ARG A 127 -21.20 12.82 -17.03
C ARG A 127 -21.16 13.61 -15.71
N ALA A 128 -21.08 12.90 -14.57
CA ALA A 128 -20.98 13.52 -13.26
C ALA A 128 -19.66 14.33 -13.12
N ALA A 129 -18.53 13.76 -13.53
CA ALA A 129 -17.24 14.43 -13.52
C ALA A 129 -17.23 15.67 -14.43
N SER A 130 -17.80 15.58 -15.62
CA SER A 130 -17.91 16.71 -16.55
C SER A 130 -18.78 17.84 -15.99
N SER A 131 -19.88 17.50 -15.31
CA SER A 131 -20.74 18.49 -14.64
C SER A 131 -20.03 19.18 -13.47
N HIS A 132 -19.16 18.44 -12.76
CA HIS A 132 -18.44 18.96 -11.61
C HIS A 132 -17.25 19.85 -12.02
N THR A 133 -16.52 19.47 -13.06
CA THR A 133 -15.27 20.16 -13.48
C THR A 133 -15.46 21.10 -14.65
N GLY A 134 -16.60 21.05 -15.34
CA GLY A 134 -16.85 21.80 -16.58
C GLY A 134 -16.00 21.34 -17.79
N ALA A 135 -15.30 20.20 -17.67
CA ALA A 135 -14.44 19.65 -18.72
C ALA A 135 -14.88 18.27 -19.14
N LEU A 136 -14.68 17.93 -20.43
CA LEU A 136 -14.94 16.57 -20.93
C LEU A 136 -14.00 15.57 -20.25
N ALA A 137 -14.58 14.51 -19.68
CA ALA A 137 -13.80 13.45 -19.11
C ALA A 137 -13.07 12.66 -20.21
N THR A 138 -11.78 12.38 -20.00
CA THR A 138 -11.01 11.49 -20.89
C THR A 138 -11.59 10.07 -20.81
N ALA A 139 -11.74 9.42 -21.95
CA ALA A 139 -12.26 8.04 -22.02
C ALA A 139 -11.39 7.07 -21.19
N ASP A 140 -12.03 6.20 -20.41
CA ASP A 140 -11.36 5.31 -19.47
C ASP A 140 -10.37 4.35 -20.13
N ASN A 141 -10.74 3.80 -21.29
CA ASN A 141 -9.86 2.91 -22.06
C ASN A 141 -8.55 3.59 -22.48
N VAL A 142 -8.56 4.88 -22.79
CA VAL A 142 -7.37 5.66 -23.12
C VAL A 142 -6.48 5.82 -21.89
N ILE A 143 -7.08 6.12 -20.73
CA ILE A 143 -6.34 6.27 -19.48
C ILE A 143 -5.74 4.94 -19.02
N ARG A 144 -6.49 3.84 -19.11
CA ARG A 144 -5.96 2.50 -18.81
C ARG A 144 -4.79 2.12 -19.72
N ALA A 145 -4.88 2.44 -21.02
CA ALA A 145 -3.79 2.22 -21.94
C ALA A 145 -2.57 3.09 -21.60
N LEU A 146 -2.78 4.35 -21.23
CA LEU A 146 -1.74 5.27 -20.78
C LEU A 146 -1.04 4.74 -19.51
N PHE A 147 -1.81 4.32 -18.49
CA PHE A 147 -1.27 3.77 -17.26
C PHE A 147 -0.48 2.49 -17.51
N ARG A 148 -1.03 1.55 -18.29
CA ARG A 148 -0.33 0.33 -18.66
C ARG A 148 1.00 0.62 -19.38
N LYS A 149 0.99 1.57 -20.32
CA LYS A 149 2.20 1.97 -21.05
C LYS A 149 3.25 2.60 -20.15
N ALA A 150 2.82 3.36 -19.14
CA ALA A 150 3.72 3.99 -18.16
C ALA A 150 4.22 3.01 -17.08
N GLY A 151 3.54 1.87 -16.87
CA GLY A 151 3.81 0.95 -15.75
C GLY A 151 3.11 1.35 -14.44
N ILE A 152 2.03 2.13 -14.54
CA ILE A 152 1.24 2.59 -13.39
C ILE A 152 0.21 1.52 -13.01
N VAL A 153 0.10 1.20 -11.71
CA VAL A 153 -0.93 0.32 -11.18
C VAL A 153 -2.27 1.05 -11.19
N TYR A 154 -3.25 0.52 -11.94
CA TYR A 154 -4.61 1.06 -11.94
C TYR A 154 -5.37 0.54 -10.74
N CYS A 155 -5.95 1.43 -9.94
CA CYS A 155 -6.82 1.12 -8.82
C CYS A 155 -8.25 1.55 -9.14
N SER A 156 -9.23 0.72 -8.79
CA SER A 156 -10.65 0.93 -9.07
C SER A 156 -11.39 1.68 -7.95
N SER A 157 -10.81 1.69 -6.74
CA SER A 157 -11.39 2.34 -5.56
C SER A 157 -10.32 3.02 -4.71
N ARG A 158 -10.77 3.89 -3.80
CA ARG A 158 -9.91 4.54 -2.81
C ARG A 158 -9.25 3.51 -1.89
N GLU A 159 -10.02 2.55 -1.44
CA GLU A 159 -9.58 1.46 -0.57
C GLU A 159 -8.47 0.64 -1.24
N GLU A 160 -8.63 0.34 -2.53
CA GLU A 160 -7.62 -0.34 -3.32
C GLU A 160 -6.35 0.51 -3.48
N LEU A 161 -6.49 1.82 -3.73
CA LEU A 161 -5.33 2.72 -3.82
C LEU A 161 -4.53 2.74 -2.51
N ILE A 162 -5.21 2.79 -1.38
CA ILE A 162 -4.58 2.80 -0.05
C ILE A 162 -3.89 1.46 0.21
N ALA A 163 -4.57 0.34 -0.05
CA ALA A 163 -3.99 -0.99 0.13
C ALA A 163 -2.76 -1.21 -0.76
N VAL A 164 -2.85 -0.84 -2.04
CA VAL A 164 -1.72 -0.89 -2.98
C VAL A 164 -0.60 0.04 -2.51
N GLY A 165 -0.91 1.26 -2.08
CA GLY A 165 0.06 2.19 -1.53
C GLY A 165 0.83 1.62 -0.33
N SER A 166 0.13 0.99 0.61
CA SER A 166 0.73 0.35 1.78
C SER A 166 1.67 -0.80 1.38
N VAL A 167 1.27 -1.62 0.40
CA VAL A 167 2.14 -2.68 -0.14
C VAL A 167 3.36 -2.08 -0.86
N LEU A 168 3.17 -1.05 -1.66
CA LEU A 168 4.26 -0.39 -2.41
C LEU A 168 5.26 0.33 -1.49
N GLN A 169 4.86 0.79 -0.30
CA GLN A 169 5.77 1.34 0.71
C GLN A 169 6.59 0.27 1.43
N SER A 170 6.15 -0.97 1.39
CA SER A 170 6.88 -2.08 2.01
C SER A 170 8.14 -2.44 1.22
N LYS A 171 8.98 -3.28 1.79
CA LYS A 171 10.15 -3.84 1.10
C LYS A 171 9.71 -4.55 -0.19
N GLU A 172 10.55 -4.49 -1.20
CA GLU A 172 10.25 -5.09 -2.50
C GLU A 172 10.18 -6.61 -2.42
N LEU A 173 9.12 -7.19 -2.97
CA LEU A 173 9.01 -8.63 -3.19
C LEU A 173 9.91 -9.04 -4.37
N LYS A 174 10.88 -9.91 -4.12
CA LYS A 174 11.87 -10.35 -5.14
C LYS A 174 11.59 -11.73 -5.74
N GLY A 175 10.49 -12.35 -5.38
CA GLY A 175 10.08 -13.67 -5.87
C GLY A 175 8.58 -13.85 -5.78
N GLU A 176 8.09 -15.07 -5.83
CA GLU A 176 6.66 -15.39 -5.89
C GLU A 176 6.18 -16.24 -4.71
N ASN A 177 7.09 -16.74 -3.88
CA ASN A 177 6.80 -17.71 -2.83
C ASN A 177 6.46 -17.02 -1.50
N ILE A 178 5.22 -17.13 -1.10
CA ILE A 178 4.68 -16.47 0.09
C ILE A 178 4.48 -17.46 1.24
N ALA A 179 5.03 -17.15 2.40
CA ALA A 179 4.66 -17.80 3.66
C ALA A 179 3.45 -17.07 4.25
N ILE A 180 2.37 -17.80 4.54
CA ILE A 180 1.22 -17.29 5.26
C ILE A 180 1.35 -17.72 6.73
N ILE A 181 1.31 -16.76 7.63
CA ILE A 181 1.41 -16.97 9.07
C ILE A 181 0.10 -16.49 9.70
N THR A 182 -0.61 -17.34 10.41
CA THR A 182 -1.92 -17.02 10.95
C THR A 182 -2.20 -17.68 12.30
N HIS A 183 -3.11 -17.08 13.05
CA HIS A 183 -3.77 -17.70 14.21
C HIS A 183 -5.23 -18.07 13.90
N ALA A 184 -5.69 -17.83 12.65
CA ALA A 184 -7.09 -17.98 12.22
C ALA A 184 -7.14 -18.68 10.86
N GLY A 185 -7.28 -20.00 10.87
CA GLY A 185 -7.20 -20.86 9.67
C GLY A 185 -8.11 -20.46 8.52
N GLY A 186 -9.36 -20.03 8.79
CA GLY A 186 -10.29 -19.61 7.74
C GLY A 186 -9.80 -18.43 6.90
N SER A 187 -9.18 -17.44 7.52
CA SER A 187 -8.59 -16.30 6.81
C SER A 187 -7.40 -16.71 5.95
N ALA A 188 -6.63 -17.71 6.40
CA ALA A 188 -5.49 -18.22 5.62
C ALA A 188 -5.93 -18.93 4.35
N VAL A 189 -7.03 -19.69 4.38
CA VAL A 189 -7.60 -20.33 3.18
C VAL A 189 -7.99 -19.29 2.13
N MET A 190 -8.75 -18.27 2.53
CA MET A 190 -9.16 -17.18 1.63
C MET A 190 -7.95 -16.44 1.04
N LEU A 191 -6.92 -16.20 1.85
CA LEU A 191 -5.70 -15.54 1.41
C LEU A 191 -4.90 -16.44 0.44
N THR A 192 -4.80 -17.73 0.70
CA THR A 192 -4.16 -18.70 -0.19
C THR A 192 -4.80 -18.67 -1.57
N ASP A 193 -6.14 -18.74 -1.63
CA ASP A 193 -6.89 -18.66 -2.88
C ASP A 193 -6.65 -17.33 -3.61
N ALA A 194 -6.64 -16.22 -2.89
CA ALA A 194 -6.40 -14.90 -3.47
C ALA A 194 -4.98 -14.78 -4.04
N LEU A 195 -3.96 -15.21 -3.31
CA LEU A 195 -2.57 -15.17 -3.76
C LEU A 195 -2.35 -16.04 -5.00
N THR A 196 -2.79 -17.30 -4.96
CA THR A 196 -2.59 -18.25 -6.05
C THR A 196 -3.38 -17.88 -7.31
N SER A 197 -4.59 -17.36 -7.16
CA SER A 197 -5.38 -16.85 -8.30
C SER A 197 -4.74 -15.65 -9.00
N ASN A 198 -3.86 -14.93 -8.31
CA ASN A 198 -3.13 -13.78 -8.84
C ASN A 198 -1.66 -14.08 -9.18
N GLY A 199 -1.29 -15.37 -9.31
CA GLY A 199 0.02 -15.79 -9.82
C GLY A 199 1.12 -15.88 -8.78
N LEU A 200 0.83 -15.70 -7.49
CA LEU A 200 1.77 -15.95 -6.42
C LEU A 200 1.70 -17.42 -5.97
N SER A 201 2.74 -17.90 -5.33
CA SER A 201 2.86 -19.28 -4.85
C SER A 201 2.80 -19.35 -3.33
N VAL A 202 2.11 -20.37 -2.82
CA VAL A 202 2.11 -20.72 -1.38
C VAL A 202 2.69 -22.14 -1.26
N PRO A 203 4.04 -22.28 -1.30
CA PRO A 203 4.68 -23.57 -1.37
C PRO A 203 4.52 -24.36 -0.06
N GLN A 204 4.32 -25.67 -0.19
CA GLN A 204 4.33 -26.56 0.95
C GLN A 204 5.77 -26.66 1.51
N PHE A 205 5.90 -26.60 2.82
CA PHE A 205 7.21 -26.68 3.48
C PHE A 205 7.62 -28.12 3.74
N ASP A 206 8.92 -28.34 3.71
CA ASP A 206 9.53 -29.65 4.02
C ASP A 206 9.35 -29.99 5.50
N ALA A 207 8.78 -31.16 5.77
CA ALA A 207 8.47 -31.60 7.12
C ALA A 207 9.73 -31.79 8.01
N GLU A 208 10.87 -32.22 7.43
CA GLU A 208 12.12 -32.38 8.20
C GLU A 208 12.65 -31.00 8.63
N LYS A 209 12.59 -30.00 7.73
CA LYS A 209 13.07 -28.65 8.01
C LYS A 209 12.17 -27.91 9.01
N THR A 210 10.88 -28.19 9.01
CA THR A 210 9.91 -27.55 9.93
C THR A 210 9.75 -28.25 11.27
N ALA A 211 10.30 -29.45 11.45
CA ALA A 211 10.17 -30.25 12.69
C ALA A 211 10.65 -29.48 13.94
N VAL A 212 11.77 -28.76 13.83
CA VAL A 212 12.30 -27.92 14.93
C VAL A 212 11.37 -26.76 15.25
N LEU A 213 10.81 -26.10 14.23
CA LEU A 213 9.83 -25.04 14.43
C LEU A 213 8.59 -25.58 15.14
N LEU A 214 8.05 -26.72 14.67
CA LEU A 214 6.85 -27.31 15.27
C LEU A 214 7.04 -27.63 16.76
N SER A 215 8.23 -28.08 17.15
CA SER A 215 8.54 -28.38 18.56
C SER A 215 8.54 -27.18 19.49
N LYS A 216 8.61 -25.97 18.94
CA LYS A 216 8.60 -24.70 19.69
C LYS A 216 7.18 -24.10 19.80
N LEU A 217 6.22 -24.64 19.07
CA LEU A 217 4.85 -24.15 19.03
C LEU A 217 3.92 -24.94 19.93
N ASN A 218 2.71 -24.43 20.14
CA ASN A 218 1.70 -25.14 20.93
C ASN A 218 1.24 -26.43 20.22
N PRO A 219 0.93 -27.51 20.98
CA PRO A 219 0.33 -28.72 20.42
C PRO A 219 -0.93 -28.39 19.60
N GLY A 220 -1.01 -28.93 18.40
CA GLY A 220 -2.09 -28.65 17.44
C GLY A 220 -1.76 -27.57 16.42
N SER A 221 -0.64 -26.87 16.54
CA SER A 221 -0.14 -25.97 15.50
C SER A 221 0.22 -26.70 14.22
N SER A 222 0.14 -26.03 13.08
CA SER A 222 0.54 -26.52 11.76
C SER A 222 1.69 -25.67 11.19
N VAL A 223 2.67 -26.30 10.57
CA VAL A 223 3.84 -25.62 9.95
C VAL A 223 3.97 -25.90 8.45
N ASN A 224 2.88 -26.32 7.80
CA ASN A 224 2.88 -26.74 6.40
C ASN A 224 2.70 -25.61 5.36
N ASN A 225 2.62 -24.37 5.75
CA ASN A 225 2.24 -23.22 4.93
C ASN A 225 0.85 -23.39 4.24
N PRO A 226 -0.19 -22.74 4.77
CA PRO A 226 -0.16 -21.74 5.86
C PRO A 226 0.32 -22.28 7.21
N ILE A 227 1.14 -21.50 7.91
CA ILE A 227 1.53 -21.80 9.29
C ILE A 227 0.41 -21.32 10.22
N ASP A 228 -0.26 -22.25 10.90
CA ASP A 228 -1.28 -21.94 11.89
C ASP A 228 -0.72 -22.19 13.30
N PHE A 229 -0.49 -21.11 14.05
CA PHE A 229 0.03 -21.18 15.42
C PHE A 229 -1.05 -21.01 16.50
N LEU A 230 -2.31 -21.16 16.10
CA LEU A 230 -3.52 -21.17 16.94
C LEU A 230 -3.81 -19.81 17.62
N ALA A 231 -5.06 -19.62 18.05
CA ALA A 231 -5.49 -18.40 18.78
C ALA A 231 -4.79 -18.24 20.16
N THR A 232 -4.17 -19.29 20.67
CA THR A 232 -3.38 -19.29 21.90
C THR A 232 -1.89 -18.97 21.66
N GLY A 233 -1.54 -18.68 20.40
CA GLY A 233 -0.18 -18.29 20.03
C GLY A 233 0.22 -16.96 20.66
N THR A 234 1.51 -16.84 20.98
CA THR A 234 2.09 -15.65 21.63
C THR A 234 3.02 -14.91 20.69
N ALA A 235 3.42 -13.69 21.06
CA ALA A 235 4.46 -12.94 20.35
C ALA A 235 5.75 -13.75 20.17
N LYS A 236 6.13 -14.55 21.18
CA LYS A 236 7.30 -15.43 21.08
C LYS A 236 7.14 -16.46 19.94
N HIS A 237 5.99 -17.13 19.86
CA HIS A 237 5.73 -18.09 18.80
C HIS A 237 5.77 -17.44 17.42
N LEU A 238 5.15 -16.27 17.27
CA LEU A 238 5.21 -15.50 16.04
C LEU A 238 6.65 -15.12 15.66
N GLY A 239 7.46 -14.71 16.64
CA GLY A 239 8.87 -14.41 16.43
C GLY A 239 9.67 -15.60 15.90
N GLU A 240 9.50 -16.79 16.49
CA GLU A 240 10.15 -18.03 16.04
C GLU A 240 9.73 -18.41 14.59
N ILE A 241 8.46 -18.20 14.24
CA ILE A 241 7.97 -18.47 12.89
C ILE A 241 8.57 -17.48 11.88
N ILE A 242 8.58 -16.18 12.20
CA ILE A 242 9.16 -15.16 11.33
C ILE A 242 10.65 -15.42 11.11
N ASP A 243 11.40 -15.75 12.18
CA ASP A 243 12.83 -16.05 12.08
C ASP A 243 13.10 -17.30 11.24
N PHE A 244 12.27 -18.33 11.35
CA PHE A 244 12.33 -19.49 10.48
C PHE A 244 12.09 -19.11 9.01
N CYS A 245 11.01 -18.37 8.70
CA CYS A 245 10.70 -17.95 7.35
C CYS A 245 11.75 -16.99 6.75
N GLU A 246 12.34 -16.13 7.57
CA GLU A 246 13.45 -15.25 7.15
C GLU A 246 14.67 -16.07 6.70
N GLY A 247 15.02 -17.12 7.43
CA GLY A 247 16.15 -18.02 7.10
C GLY A 247 15.82 -19.11 6.08
N TYR A 248 14.57 -19.26 5.64
CA TYR A 248 14.18 -20.36 4.76
C TYR A 248 14.18 -19.92 3.29
N ASP A 249 15.14 -20.41 2.50
CA ASP A 249 15.40 -19.99 1.12
C ASP A 249 14.20 -20.13 0.17
N VAL A 250 13.23 -21.00 0.48
CA VAL A 250 12.00 -21.17 -0.31
C VAL A 250 11.06 -19.97 -0.18
N VAL A 251 11.15 -19.21 0.91
CA VAL A 251 10.25 -18.09 1.21
C VAL A 251 10.81 -16.79 0.66
N ASP A 252 10.04 -16.06 -0.12
CA ASP A 252 10.40 -14.73 -0.64
C ASP A 252 9.77 -13.60 0.18
N ALA A 253 8.59 -13.83 0.75
CA ALA A 253 7.90 -12.88 1.62
C ALA A 253 6.97 -13.58 2.62
N MET A 254 6.54 -12.84 3.63
CA MET A 254 5.62 -13.31 4.66
C MET A 254 4.35 -12.45 4.67
N VAL A 255 3.18 -13.08 4.75
CA VAL A 255 1.92 -12.40 5.09
C VAL A 255 1.49 -12.88 6.46
N VAL A 256 1.38 -11.95 7.40
CA VAL A 256 0.99 -12.24 8.79
C VAL A 256 -0.43 -11.80 9.01
N VAL A 257 -1.34 -12.76 9.12
CA VAL A 257 -2.75 -12.50 9.45
C VAL A 257 -2.93 -12.65 10.95
N PHE A 258 -3.04 -11.52 11.64
CA PHE A 258 -3.20 -11.50 13.09
C PHE A 258 -4.27 -10.48 13.50
N GLY A 259 -5.32 -10.95 14.15
CA GLY A 259 -6.37 -10.12 14.72
C GLY A 259 -6.45 -10.29 16.23
N SER A 260 -7.05 -9.33 16.92
CA SER A 260 -7.35 -9.50 18.33
C SER A 260 -8.40 -10.60 18.52
N PRO A 261 -8.12 -11.64 19.32
CA PRO A 261 -9.13 -12.63 19.68
C PRO A 261 -10.20 -12.06 20.66
N GLY A 262 -10.24 -10.74 20.86
CA GLY A 262 -11.27 -10.01 21.57
C GLY A 262 -11.09 -9.90 23.09
N LEU A 263 -10.31 -10.78 23.71
CA LEU A 263 -10.16 -10.86 25.17
C LEU A 263 -8.73 -10.64 25.66
N PHE A 264 -7.75 -10.58 24.76
CA PHE A 264 -6.34 -10.47 25.12
C PHE A 264 -5.73 -9.18 24.58
N ASN A 265 -4.80 -8.62 25.36
CA ASN A 265 -3.93 -7.55 24.88
C ASN A 265 -2.95 -8.16 23.86
N VAL A 266 -2.86 -7.54 22.68
CA VAL A 266 -2.02 -8.00 21.56
C VAL A 266 -0.88 -7.03 21.26
N LYS A 267 -0.64 -6.08 22.14
CA LYS A 267 0.36 -5.03 21.97
C LYS A 267 1.75 -5.61 21.75
N ASP A 268 2.14 -6.61 22.51
CA ASP A 268 3.43 -7.31 22.39
C ASP A 268 3.62 -7.96 21.01
N VAL A 269 2.53 -8.41 20.39
CA VAL A 269 2.55 -8.97 19.03
C VAL A 269 2.77 -7.87 18.00
N TYR A 270 2.12 -6.72 18.14
CA TYR A 270 2.26 -5.60 17.22
C TYR A 270 3.65 -4.95 17.34
N GLU A 271 4.16 -4.76 18.56
CA GLU A 271 5.53 -4.30 18.79
C GLU A 271 6.58 -5.26 18.18
N LEU A 272 6.34 -6.58 18.28
CA LEU A 272 7.18 -7.57 17.62
C LEU A 272 7.12 -7.45 16.10
N LEU A 273 5.91 -7.31 15.52
CA LEU A 273 5.73 -7.18 14.07
C LEU A 273 6.46 -5.94 13.55
N ASP A 274 6.27 -4.79 14.16
CA ASP A 274 6.95 -3.54 13.79
C ASP A 274 8.48 -3.72 13.79
N LYS A 275 9.02 -4.29 14.86
CA LYS A 275 10.44 -4.62 14.95
C LYS A 275 10.89 -5.56 13.83
N LYS A 276 10.14 -6.64 13.55
CA LYS A 276 10.49 -7.62 12.52
C LYS A 276 10.38 -7.04 11.12
N MET A 277 9.37 -6.22 10.83
CA MET A 277 9.23 -5.50 9.55
C MET A 277 10.45 -4.61 9.28
N SER A 278 11.00 -4.00 10.31
CA SER A 278 12.21 -3.16 10.20
C SER A 278 13.48 -4.00 10.01
N THR A 279 13.63 -5.13 10.70
CA THR A 279 14.89 -5.89 10.79
C THR A 279 15.03 -7.04 9.78
N CYS A 280 13.94 -7.70 9.37
CA CYS A 280 14.00 -8.78 8.37
C CYS A 280 14.37 -8.24 7.00
N SER A 281 15.08 -9.01 6.22
CA SER A 281 15.43 -8.67 4.82
C SER A 281 14.24 -8.91 3.87
N LYS A 282 13.46 -9.94 4.13
CA LYS A 282 12.25 -10.28 3.38
C LYS A 282 11.09 -9.39 3.78
N PRO A 283 10.23 -8.99 2.85
CA PRO A 283 9.04 -8.20 3.16
C PRO A 283 8.07 -8.98 4.05
N ILE A 284 7.48 -8.28 5.02
CA ILE A 284 6.40 -8.76 5.88
C ILE A 284 5.19 -7.87 5.63
N TYR A 285 4.08 -8.47 5.23
CA TYR A 285 2.81 -7.79 4.99
C TYR A 285 1.82 -8.13 6.11
N PRO A 286 1.60 -7.23 7.08
CA PRO A 286 0.62 -7.48 8.13
C PRO A 286 -0.80 -7.30 7.60
N VAL A 287 -1.68 -8.24 7.93
CA VAL A 287 -3.13 -8.17 7.73
C VAL A 287 -3.77 -8.17 9.09
N LEU A 288 -4.15 -6.99 9.55
CA LEU A 288 -4.69 -6.75 10.90
C LEU A 288 -6.20 -6.45 10.79
N PRO A 289 -7.07 -7.45 10.84
CA PRO A 289 -8.49 -7.28 10.55
C PRO A 289 -9.28 -6.57 11.67
N SER A 290 -8.67 -6.31 12.82
CA SER A 290 -9.35 -5.66 13.94
C SER A 290 -9.01 -4.17 14.02
N LEU A 291 -9.99 -3.32 13.73
CA LEU A 291 -9.88 -1.85 13.86
C LEU A 291 -9.92 -1.39 15.34
N ILE A 292 -10.50 -2.19 16.25
CA ILE A 292 -10.71 -1.79 17.66
C ILE A 292 -9.38 -1.56 18.40
N ASN A 293 -8.32 -2.23 18.00
CA ASN A 293 -7.01 -2.10 18.63
C ASN A 293 -6.07 -1.14 17.89
N ALA A 294 -6.35 -0.80 16.64
CA ALA A 294 -5.56 0.15 15.86
C ALA A 294 -5.68 1.61 16.37
N GLU A 295 -6.78 1.94 17.06
CA GLU A 295 -6.98 3.28 17.64
C GLU A 295 -6.25 3.52 18.97
N LYS A 296 -5.67 2.49 19.56
CA LYS A 296 -5.03 2.57 20.89
C LYS A 296 -3.50 2.51 20.86
N GLU A 297 -2.94 2.30 19.70
CA GLU A 297 -1.50 2.13 19.46
C GLU A 297 -0.96 3.01 18.33
#